data_f8b3b751bffafd19d25b0dca9fe95924
#
_entry.id   f8b3b751bffafd19d25b0dca9fe95924
#
_cell.length_a   1.000
_cell.length_b   1.000
_cell.length_c   1.000
_cell.angle_alpha   90.00
_cell.angle_beta   90.00
_cell.angle_gamma   90.00
#
_symmetry.space_group_name_H-M   'P 1'
#
loop_
_entity.id
_entity.type
_entity.pdbx_description
1 polymer ?
#
loop_
_entity_poly.entity_id
_entity_poly.type
_entity_poly.pdbx_seq_one_letter_code
_entity_poly.pdbx_strand_id
1 'polypeptide(L)'
;MKLLAIDGNSIMNRAFYGIKLLSNSKGQFTNALTGFMNIYLKEIGEVKPDCVAVAFDLKAPTFRHKANAAYKANRKGMPEELAQQMPVIKELLGDLGIKIVQCEGYEADDILGTLSKAAADSGNECYILTGDRDSFQLVSDRVTVRLATTKETKIYTPDRIMAVSYTHLTLPTIA
;
A
#
# COMPACT_ATOMS: atom_id res chain seq x y z
N MET A 1 -4.16 -6.21 -19.88
CA MET A 1 -4.93 -5.54 -18.82
C MET A 1 -3.99 -5.05 -17.72
N LYS A 2 -4.25 -3.87 -17.16
CA LYS A 2 -3.46 -3.27 -16.07
C LYS A 2 -4.28 -3.30 -14.78
N LEU A 3 -3.77 -3.98 -13.76
CA LEU A 3 -4.31 -3.95 -12.40
C LEU A 3 -3.54 -2.93 -11.56
N LEU A 4 -4.24 -2.01 -10.89
CA LEU A 4 -3.66 -1.22 -9.80
C LEU A 4 -4.11 -1.84 -8.46
N ALA A 5 -3.17 -2.47 -7.75
CA ALA A 5 -3.39 -3.05 -6.44
C ALA A 5 -2.82 -2.10 -5.37
N ILE A 6 -3.66 -1.63 -4.45
CA ILE A 6 -3.32 -0.59 -3.48
C ILE A 6 -3.28 -1.18 -2.07
N ASP A 7 -2.22 -0.92 -1.33
CA ASP A 7 -2.12 -1.15 0.11
C ASP A 7 -2.88 -0.04 0.85
N GLY A 8 -4.13 -0.30 1.18
CA GLY A 8 -5.00 0.70 1.80
C GLY A 8 -4.50 1.17 3.16
N ASN A 9 -3.99 0.25 4.00
CA ASN A 9 -3.45 0.59 5.31
C ASN A 9 -2.19 1.45 5.20
N SER A 10 -1.26 1.06 4.35
CA SER A 10 0.01 1.77 4.16
C SER A 10 -0.21 3.17 3.60
N ILE A 11 -1.08 3.31 2.58
CA ILE A 11 -1.37 4.63 1.98
C ILE A 11 -2.13 5.52 2.96
N MET A 12 -3.09 5.01 3.75
CA MET A 12 -3.77 5.78 4.78
C MET A 12 -2.80 6.28 5.86
N ASN A 13 -1.89 5.42 6.33
CA ASN A 13 -0.82 5.81 7.26
C ASN A 13 0.09 6.87 6.65
N ARG A 14 0.52 6.69 5.41
CA ARG A 14 1.37 7.65 4.69
C ARG A 14 0.69 9.02 4.58
N ALA A 15 -0.57 9.03 4.21
CA ALA A 15 -1.38 10.25 4.10
C ALA A 15 -1.57 10.93 5.45
N PHE A 16 -1.85 10.17 6.50
CA PHE A 16 -2.06 10.67 7.85
C PHE A 16 -0.83 11.42 8.38
N TYR A 17 0.36 10.82 8.27
CA TYR A 17 1.60 11.45 8.74
C TYR A 17 2.20 12.45 7.74
N GLY A 18 1.77 12.42 6.48
CA GLY A 18 2.25 13.34 5.44
C GLY A 18 1.53 14.68 5.39
N ILE A 19 0.32 14.77 5.97
CA ILE A 19 -0.52 15.97 5.97
C ILE A 19 -0.83 16.37 7.42
N LYS A 20 -0.75 17.67 7.72
CA LYS A 20 -1.18 18.19 9.04
C LYS A 20 -2.62 17.77 9.30
N LEU A 21 -2.97 17.62 10.58
CA LEU A 21 -4.34 17.30 10.97
C LEU A 21 -5.31 18.32 10.37
N LEU A 22 -6.28 17.82 9.62
CA LEU A 22 -7.38 18.56 9.04
C LEU A 22 -8.68 18.00 9.59
N SER A 23 -9.64 18.86 9.83
CA SER A 23 -11.00 18.48 10.21
C SER A 23 -12.03 19.26 9.38
N ASN A 24 -13.19 18.65 9.18
CA ASN A 24 -14.34 19.33 8.59
C ASN A 24 -15.06 20.23 9.62
N SER A 25 -16.11 20.92 9.18
CA SER A 25 -16.92 21.80 10.03
C SER A 25 -17.63 21.09 11.18
N LYS A 26 -17.72 19.74 11.13
CA LYS A 26 -18.29 18.87 12.19
C LYS A 26 -17.23 18.32 13.15
N GLY A 27 -15.95 18.75 13.01
CA GLY A 27 -14.85 18.28 13.85
C GLY A 27 -14.30 16.90 13.48
N GLN A 28 -14.74 16.28 12.40
CA GLN A 28 -14.24 14.98 11.95
C GLN A 28 -12.90 15.14 11.22
N PHE A 29 -11.93 14.29 11.55
CA PHE A 29 -10.63 14.30 10.90
C PHE A 29 -10.70 13.83 9.45
N THR A 30 -9.98 14.52 8.55
CA THR A 30 -10.06 14.28 7.09
C THR A 30 -8.70 14.28 6.40
N ASN A 31 -7.60 14.50 7.11
CA ASN A 31 -6.26 14.60 6.52
C ASN A 31 -5.82 13.31 5.81
N ALA A 32 -6.05 12.14 6.43
CA ALA A 32 -5.70 10.86 5.81
C ALA A 32 -6.57 10.56 4.57
N LEU A 33 -7.88 10.85 4.65
CA LEU A 33 -8.79 10.75 3.51
C LEU A 33 -8.34 11.61 2.34
N THR A 34 -8.06 12.91 2.63
CA THR A 34 -7.60 13.86 1.61
C THR A 34 -6.31 13.39 0.96
N GLY A 35 -5.34 12.96 1.77
CA GLY A 35 -4.07 12.48 1.26
C GLY A 35 -4.19 11.19 0.46
N PHE A 36 -5.01 10.24 0.93
CA PHE A 36 -5.27 9.00 0.21
C PHE A 36 -5.87 9.30 -1.19
N MET A 37 -6.92 10.12 -1.24
CA MET A 37 -7.58 10.45 -2.50
C MET A 37 -6.68 11.21 -3.46
N ASN A 38 -5.82 12.12 -2.96
CA ASN A 38 -4.84 12.81 -3.79
C ASN A 38 -3.83 11.82 -4.41
N ILE A 39 -3.31 10.88 -3.62
CA ILE A 39 -2.41 9.83 -4.12
C ILE A 39 -3.17 8.95 -5.13
N TYR A 40 -4.37 8.50 -4.80
CA TYR A 40 -5.20 7.65 -5.65
C TYR A 40 -5.48 8.29 -7.02
N LEU A 41 -5.97 9.53 -7.05
CA LEU A 41 -6.29 10.23 -8.30
C LEU A 41 -5.04 10.44 -9.17
N LYS A 42 -3.92 10.75 -8.56
CA LYS A 42 -2.64 10.86 -9.26
C LYS A 42 -2.26 9.52 -9.91
N GLU A 43 -2.35 8.42 -9.16
CA GLU A 43 -1.97 7.09 -9.65
C GLU A 43 -2.91 6.59 -10.76
N ILE A 44 -4.21 6.86 -10.64
CA ILE A 44 -5.17 6.59 -11.73
C ILE A 44 -4.78 7.34 -13.02
N GLY A 45 -4.41 8.61 -12.90
CA GLY A 45 -4.00 9.43 -14.04
C GLY A 45 -2.70 8.96 -14.71
N GLU A 46 -1.74 8.48 -13.91
CA GLU A 46 -0.43 8.02 -14.39
C GLU A 46 -0.46 6.58 -14.93
N VAL A 47 -1.06 5.64 -14.20
CA VAL A 47 -1.11 4.21 -14.54
C VAL A 47 -2.17 3.94 -15.61
N LYS A 48 -3.30 4.63 -15.56
CA LYS A 48 -4.50 4.38 -16.37
C LYS A 48 -4.88 2.91 -16.32
N PRO A 49 -5.20 2.39 -15.12
CA PRO A 49 -5.50 0.98 -14.93
C PRO A 49 -6.86 0.60 -15.51
N ASP A 50 -6.99 -0.63 -15.98
CA ASP A 50 -8.28 -1.21 -16.40
C ASP A 50 -9.13 -1.62 -15.19
N CYS A 51 -8.48 -1.95 -14.07
CA CYS A 51 -9.15 -2.29 -12.82
C CYS A 51 -8.31 -1.89 -11.60
N VAL A 52 -9.01 -1.64 -10.48
CA VAL A 52 -8.40 -1.25 -9.20
C VAL A 52 -8.90 -2.16 -8.10
N ALA A 53 -8.00 -2.58 -7.22
CA ALA A 53 -8.31 -3.27 -5.98
C ALA A 53 -7.55 -2.62 -4.82
N VAL A 54 -8.22 -2.42 -3.69
CA VAL A 54 -7.60 -1.88 -2.47
C VAL A 54 -7.64 -2.95 -1.38
N ALA A 55 -6.46 -3.38 -0.94
CA ALA A 55 -6.30 -4.35 0.14
C ALA A 55 -6.28 -3.64 1.50
N PHE A 56 -7.02 -4.17 2.46
CA PHE A 56 -6.98 -3.72 3.85
C PHE A 56 -6.81 -4.89 4.80
N ASP A 57 -6.08 -4.66 5.89
CA ASP A 57 -5.99 -5.58 7.01
C ASP A 57 -7.35 -5.69 7.72
N LEU A 58 -7.64 -6.89 8.22
CA LEU A 58 -8.69 -7.11 9.19
C LEU A 58 -8.14 -6.99 10.62
N LYS A 59 -8.99 -6.60 11.58
CA LYS A 59 -8.65 -6.57 13.01
C LYS A 59 -8.62 -7.99 13.64
N ALA A 60 -8.34 -9.01 12.83
CA ALA A 60 -8.29 -10.41 13.27
C ALA A 60 -6.83 -10.90 13.33
N PRO A 61 -6.49 -11.81 14.23
CA PRO A 61 -5.16 -12.41 14.25
C PRO A 61 -4.87 -13.12 12.94
N THR A 62 -3.70 -12.83 12.37
CA THR A 62 -3.23 -13.51 11.16
C THR A 62 -2.55 -14.84 11.51
N PHE A 63 -2.25 -15.68 10.51
CA PHE A 63 -1.50 -16.91 10.72
C PHE A 63 -0.13 -16.64 11.35
N ARG A 64 0.50 -15.47 11.10
CA ARG A 64 1.76 -15.07 11.73
C ARG A 64 1.62 -14.84 13.22
N HIS A 65 0.51 -14.26 13.67
CA HIS A 65 0.22 -14.11 15.11
C HIS A 65 -0.02 -15.45 15.79
N LYS A 66 -0.67 -16.39 15.08
CA LYS A 66 -0.89 -17.76 15.59
C LYS A 66 0.41 -18.55 15.69
N ALA A 67 1.34 -18.34 14.76
CA ALA A 67 2.65 -18.99 14.74
C ALA A 67 3.65 -18.37 15.72
N ASN A 68 3.55 -17.06 15.98
CA ASN A 68 4.46 -16.34 16.87
C ASN A 68 3.72 -15.21 17.60
N ALA A 69 3.44 -15.41 18.90
CA ALA A 69 2.73 -14.44 19.73
C ALA A 69 3.48 -13.09 19.88
N ALA A 70 4.80 -13.05 19.66
CA ALA A 70 5.60 -11.83 19.68
C ALA A 70 5.54 -11.05 18.36
N TYR A 71 4.91 -11.61 17.30
CA TYR A 71 4.81 -10.95 16.02
C TYR A 71 4.04 -9.62 16.14
N LYS A 72 4.71 -8.52 15.79
CA LYS A 72 4.16 -7.14 15.87
C LYS A 72 3.69 -6.71 17.28
N ALA A 73 4.03 -7.44 18.35
CA ALA A 73 3.60 -7.13 19.72
C ALA A 73 4.03 -5.73 20.21
N ASN A 74 5.12 -5.20 19.69
CA ASN A 74 5.66 -3.88 20.05
C ASN A 74 5.12 -2.73 19.17
N ARG A 75 4.21 -3.00 18.22
CA ARG A 75 3.60 -1.93 17.40
C ARG A 75 2.65 -1.10 18.26
N LYS A 76 2.86 0.21 18.26
CA LYS A 76 1.86 1.16 18.81
C LYS A 76 0.57 1.02 18.04
N GLY A 77 -0.56 1.07 18.74
CA GLY A 77 -1.88 1.07 18.11
C GLY A 77 -2.05 2.20 17.09
N MET A 78 -3.03 2.07 16.23
CA MET A 78 -3.40 3.14 15.30
C MET A 78 -3.89 4.37 16.07
N PRO A 79 -3.42 5.58 15.75
CA PRO A 79 -3.95 6.81 16.34
C PRO A 79 -5.46 6.89 16.16
N GLU A 80 -6.15 7.43 17.16
CA GLU A 80 -7.62 7.53 17.15
C GLU A 80 -8.12 8.35 15.95
N GLU A 81 -7.45 9.44 15.65
CA GLU A 81 -7.74 10.33 14.51
C GLU A 81 -7.65 9.61 13.16
N LEU A 82 -6.75 8.65 13.03
CA LEU A 82 -6.65 7.79 11.83
C LEU A 82 -7.72 6.70 11.87
N ALA A 83 -7.94 6.09 13.03
CA ALA A 83 -8.92 5.02 13.19
C ALA A 83 -10.34 5.46 12.81
N GLN A 84 -10.70 6.72 13.12
CA GLN A 84 -11.98 7.31 12.72
C GLN A 84 -12.14 7.47 11.21
N GLN A 85 -11.05 7.64 10.47
CA GLN A 85 -11.06 7.83 9.01
C GLN A 85 -11.10 6.50 8.24
N MET A 86 -10.73 5.37 8.85
CA MET A 86 -10.67 4.06 8.17
C MET A 86 -12.04 3.55 7.67
N PRO A 87 -13.15 3.66 8.44
CA PRO A 87 -14.48 3.31 7.92
C PRO A 87 -14.89 4.20 6.76
N VAL A 88 -14.63 5.51 6.87
CA VAL A 88 -15.05 6.51 5.87
C VAL A 88 -14.36 6.28 4.53
N ILE A 89 -13.05 5.97 4.52
CA ILE A 89 -12.37 5.66 3.25
C ILE A 89 -12.93 4.39 2.61
N LYS A 90 -13.26 3.36 3.39
CA LYS A 90 -13.84 2.13 2.85
C LYS A 90 -15.23 2.36 2.25
N GLU A 91 -16.07 3.15 2.92
CA GLU A 91 -17.37 3.56 2.40
C GLU A 91 -17.21 4.33 1.09
N LEU A 92 -16.36 5.35 1.06
CA LEU A 92 -16.08 6.16 -0.14
C LEU A 92 -15.59 5.30 -1.32
N LEU A 93 -14.67 4.37 -1.07
CA LEU A 93 -14.17 3.46 -2.11
C LEU A 93 -15.28 2.55 -2.63
N GLY A 94 -16.16 2.07 -1.75
CA GLY A 94 -17.34 1.28 -2.14
C GLY A 94 -18.31 2.09 -3.02
N ASP A 95 -18.60 3.33 -2.65
CA ASP A 95 -19.46 4.24 -3.41
C ASP A 95 -18.89 4.57 -4.80
N LEU A 96 -17.56 4.61 -4.91
CA LEU A 96 -16.85 4.76 -6.18
C LEU A 96 -16.78 3.46 -7.01
N GLY A 97 -17.37 2.36 -6.52
CA GLY A 97 -17.33 1.06 -7.20
C GLY A 97 -15.95 0.38 -7.18
N ILE A 98 -15.04 0.82 -6.30
CA ILE A 98 -13.69 0.27 -6.20
C ILE A 98 -13.72 -1.00 -5.35
N LYS A 99 -13.10 -2.07 -5.85
CA LYS A 99 -13.06 -3.36 -5.14
C LYS A 99 -12.18 -3.28 -3.90
N ILE A 100 -12.78 -3.47 -2.72
CA ILE A 100 -12.07 -3.67 -1.47
C ILE A 100 -11.85 -5.17 -1.27
N VAL A 101 -10.61 -5.55 -0.94
CA VAL A 101 -10.23 -6.94 -0.68
C VAL A 101 -9.69 -7.05 0.74
N GLN A 102 -10.27 -7.97 1.50
CA GLN A 102 -9.87 -8.32 2.85
C GLN A 102 -9.95 -9.83 2.99
N CYS A 103 -9.01 -10.45 3.71
CA CYS A 103 -9.01 -11.88 3.93
C CYS A 103 -8.68 -12.21 5.39
N GLU A 104 -9.55 -12.96 6.05
CA GLU A 104 -9.31 -13.37 7.42
C GLU A 104 -8.08 -14.27 7.51
N GLY A 105 -7.24 -14.01 8.50
CA GLY A 105 -6.00 -14.75 8.70
C GLY A 105 -4.80 -14.27 7.89
N TYR A 106 -4.99 -13.32 6.97
CA TYR A 106 -3.95 -12.76 6.11
C TYR A 106 -3.84 -11.24 6.25
N GLU A 107 -2.67 -10.71 5.93
CA GLU A 107 -2.42 -9.27 5.91
C GLU A 107 -2.60 -8.71 4.49
N ALA A 108 -2.70 -7.38 4.36
CA ALA A 108 -2.80 -6.71 3.06
C ALA A 108 -1.64 -7.08 2.12
N ASP A 109 -0.43 -7.25 2.66
CA ASP A 109 0.75 -7.67 1.89
C ASP A 109 0.59 -9.05 1.23
N ASP A 110 -0.07 -10.00 1.93
CA ASP A 110 -0.35 -11.34 1.39
C ASP A 110 -1.37 -11.25 0.25
N ILE A 111 -2.36 -10.37 0.40
CA ILE A 111 -3.37 -10.09 -0.63
C ILE A 111 -2.72 -9.46 -1.85
N LEU A 112 -1.86 -8.47 -1.66
CA LEU A 112 -1.12 -7.82 -2.77
C LEU A 112 -0.22 -8.82 -3.50
N GLY A 113 0.50 -9.68 -2.76
CA GLY A 113 1.31 -10.75 -3.34
C GLY A 113 0.46 -11.72 -4.18
N THR A 114 -0.72 -12.11 -3.67
CA THR A 114 -1.64 -13.00 -4.37
C THR A 114 -2.20 -12.35 -5.64
N LEU A 115 -2.68 -11.11 -5.55
CA LEU A 115 -3.24 -10.38 -6.69
C LEU A 115 -2.19 -10.13 -7.78
N SER A 116 -0.99 -9.70 -7.38
CA SER A 116 0.09 -9.43 -8.33
C SER A 116 0.56 -10.68 -9.06
N LYS A 117 0.69 -11.81 -8.32
CA LYS A 117 1.03 -13.09 -8.91
C LYS A 117 -0.06 -13.56 -9.88
N ALA A 118 -1.32 -13.52 -9.48
CA ALA A 118 -2.44 -13.94 -10.34
C ALA A 118 -2.53 -13.10 -11.62
N ALA A 119 -2.30 -11.78 -11.52
CA ALA A 119 -2.25 -10.91 -12.69
C ALA A 119 -1.10 -11.27 -13.63
N ALA A 120 0.11 -11.46 -13.10
CA ALA A 120 1.29 -11.81 -13.88
C ALA A 120 1.15 -13.19 -14.56
N ASP A 121 0.67 -14.20 -13.84
CA ASP A 121 0.43 -15.57 -14.36
C ASP A 121 -0.61 -15.56 -15.49
N SER A 122 -1.56 -14.62 -15.45
CA SER A 122 -2.56 -14.41 -16.51
C SER A 122 -2.07 -13.53 -17.67
N GLY A 123 -0.78 -13.17 -17.69
CA GLY A 123 -0.20 -12.32 -18.73
C GLY A 123 -0.53 -10.84 -18.63
N ASN A 124 -1.10 -10.38 -17.51
CA ASN A 124 -1.45 -8.99 -17.24
C ASN A 124 -0.33 -8.24 -16.50
N GLU A 125 -0.39 -6.91 -16.53
CA GLU A 125 0.49 -6.05 -15.75
C GLU A 125 -0.15 -5.74 -14.40
N CYS A 126 0.65 -5.72 -13.33
CA CYS A 126 0.22 -5.29 -12.02
C CYS A 126 1.09 -4.15 -11.50
N TYR A 127 0.45 -3.11 -11.01
CA TYR A 127 1.08 -1.96 -10.35
C TYR A 127 0.67 -1.99 -8.89
N ILE A 128 1.63 -2.17 -7.99
CA ILE A 128 1.39 -2.20 -6.53
C ILE A 128 1.69 -0.81 -5.97
N LEU A 129 0.68 -0.13 -5.46
CA LEU A 129 0.82 1.14 -4.77
C LEU A 129 0.89 0.90 -3.25
N THR A 130 2.02 1.21 -2.66
CA THR A 130 2.25 1.04 -1.22
C THR A 130 3.23 2.09 -0.68
N GLY A 131 3.29 2.28 0.63
CA GLY A 131 4.34 3.04 1.34
C GLY A 131 5.40 2.13 1.95
N ASP A 132 5.30 0.82 1.80
CA ASP A 132 6.18 -0.17 2.40
C ASP A 132 7.18 -0.75 1.39
N ARG A 133 8.45 -0.76 1.77
CA ARG A 133 9.54 -1.30 0.95
C ARG A 133 9.58 -2.82 0.90
N ASP A 134 8.92 -3.49 1.84
CA ASP A 134 8.88 -4.95 1.86
C ASP A 134 8.17 -5.50 0.62
N SER A 135 7.30 -4.70 -0.02
CA SER A 135 6.67 -5.02 -1.30
C SER A 135 7.65 -5.12 -2.48
N PHE A 136 8.91 -4.67 -2.34
CA PHE A 136 9.91 -4.80 -3.40
C PHE A 136 10.19 -6.25 -3.79
N GLN A 137 10.00 -7.20 -2.88
CA GLN A 137 10.08 -8.63 -3.16
C GLN A 137 9.07 -9.12 -4.20
N LEU A 138 8.01 -8.35 -4.47
CA LEU A 138 6.97 -8.69 -5.44
C LEU A 138 7.28 -8.20 -6.85
N VAL A 139 8.32 -7.38 -7.03
CA VAL A 139 8.72 -6.83 -8.34
C VAL A 139 9.12 -7.96 -9.29
N SER A 140 8.59 -7.93 -10.50
CA SER A 140 8.91 -8.86 -11.59
C SER A 140 8.71 -8.18 -12.94
N ASP A 141 8.93 -8.90 -14.05
CA ASP A 141 8.76 -8.36 -15.40
C ASP A 141 7.36 -7.81 -15.68
N ARG A 142 6.34 -8.28 -14.92
CA ARG A 142 4.94 -7.86 -15.03
C ARG A 142 4.40 -7.16 -13.78
N VAL A 143 5.21 -7.04 -12.73
CA VAL A 143 4.81 -6.42 -11.47
C VAL A 143 5.74 -5.25 -11.17
N THR A 144 5.17 -4.05 -11.14
CA THR A 144 5.87 -2.81 -10.79
C THR A 144 5.40 -2.31 -9.43
N VAL A 145 6.32 -1.98 -8.53
CA VAL A 145 5.99 -1.34 -7.26
C VAL A 145 6.11 0.17 -7.39
N ARG A 146 5.06 0.86 -6.98
CA ARG A 146 4.95 2.31 -6.90
C ARG A 146 4.96 2.71 -5.43
N LEU A 147 6.14 3.11 -4.96
CA LEU A 147 6.36 3.46 -3.55
C LEU A 147 5.94 4.91 -3.30
N ALA A 148 4.83 5.10 -2.60
CA ALA A 148 4.40 6.42 -2.16
C ALA A 148 5.34 6.94 -1.07
N THR A 149 5.95 8.10 -1.28
CA THR A 149 6.72 8.84 -0.28
C THR A 149 5.99 10.12 0.10
N THR A 150 6.50 10.90 1.04
CA THR A 150 5.91 12.18 1.43
C THR A 150 6.00 13.25 0.34
N LYS A 151 6.89 13.08 -0.64
CA LYS A 151 7.15 14.06 -1.70
C LYS A 151 6.64 13.60 -3.06
N GLU A 152 6.81 12.32 -3.36
CA GLU A 152 6.57 11.75 -4.69
C GLU A 152 6.27 10.25 -4.62
N THR A 153 5.79 9.68 -5.70
CA THR A 153 5.76 8.23 -5.90
C THR A 153 7.00 7.81 -6.68
N LYS A 154 7.75 6.84 -6.13
CA LYS A 154 8.93 6.24 -6.78
C LYS A 154 8.56 4.92 -7.42
N ILE A 155 8.94 4.73 -8.68
CA ILE A 155 8.64 3.54 -9.46
C ILE A 155 9.80 2.55 -9.32
N TYR A 156 9.51 1.29 -9.00
CA TYR A 156 10.48 0.20 -8.89
C TYR A 156 10.13 -0.93 -9.86
N THR A 157 11.01 -1.10 -10.83
CA THR A 157 11.06 -2.19 -11.80
C THR A 157 12.20 -3.13 -11.44
N PRO A 158 12.33 -4.33 -12.06
CA PRO A 158 13.46 -5.24 -11.83
C PRO A 158 14.82 -4.55 -11.97
N ASP A 159 15.02 -3.78 -13.03
CA ASP A 159 16.29 -3.06 -13.28
C ASP A 159 16.61 -2.08 -12.15
N ARG A 160 15.61 -1.36 -11.65
CA ARG A 160 15.80 -0.39 -10.57
C ARG A 160 16.07 -1.07 -9.22
N ILE A 161 15.46 -2.23 -8.96
CA ILE A 161 15.75 -3.03 -7.76
C ILE A 161 17.20 -3.49 -7.80
N MET A 162 17.67 -4.01 -8.94
CA MET A 162 19.06 -4.42 -9.11
C MET A 162 20.02 -3.25 -8.90
N ALA A 163 19.77 -2.09 -9.50
CA ALA A 163 20.61 -0.91 -9.33
C ALA A 163 20.72 -0.45 -7.87
N VAL A 164 19.59 -0.47 -7.11
CA VAL A 164 19.60 -0.10 -5.69
C VAL A 164 20.33 -1.14 -4.83
N SER A 165 20.20 -2.42 -5.13
CA SER A 165 20.88 -3.51 -4.41
C SER A 165 22.39 -3.47 -4.63
N TYR A 166 22.84 -3.17 -5.85
CA TYR A 166 24.28 -3.05 -6.16
C TYR A 166 24.94 -1.85 -5.46
N THR A 167 24.25 -0.73 -5.26
CA THR A 167 24.78 0.42 -4.52
C THR A 167 24.97 0.15 -3.03
N HIS A 168 24.26 -0.82 -2.45
CA HIS A 168 24.44 -1.26 -1.07
C HIS A 168 25.53 -2.33 -0.88
N LEU A 169 25.99 -2.98 -1.96
CA LEU A 169 27.03 -4.01 -1.91
C LEU A 169 28.44 -3.48 -2.19
N THR A 170 28.57 -2.27 -2.66
CA THR A 170 29.88 -1.59 -2.75
C THR A 170 30.23 -0.98 -1.40
N LEU A 171 30.71 -1.81 -0.48
CA LEU A 171 31.44 -1.32 0.69
C LEU A 171 32.67 -0.56 0.19
N PRO A 172 33.02 0.62 0.77
CA PRO A 172 34.26 1.29 0.42
C PRO A 172 35.42 0.35 0.78
N THR A 173 36.14 -0.05 -0.22
CA THR A 173 37.44 -0.73 -0.04
C THR A 173 38.35 0.30 0.58
N ILE A 174 38.71 0.11 1.85
CA ILE A 174 39.75 0.87 2.51
C ILE A 174 41.05 0.42 1.87
N ALA A 175 41.67 1.31 1.11
CA ALA A 175 43.04 1.14 0.61
C ALA A 175 44.01 1.44 1.74
#